data_8fd0de9bdc2bcdd9e6c805ce1d4ecbb7
#
_entry.id   8fd0de9bdc2bcdd9e6c805ce1d4ecbb7
#
_cell.length_a   1.000
_cell.length_b   1.000
_cell.length_c   1.000
_cell.angle_alpha   90.00
_cell.angle_beta   90.00
_cell.angle_gamma   90.00
#
_symmetry.space_group_name_H-M   'P 1'
#
loop_
_entity.id
_entity.type
_entity.pdbx_description
1 polymer ?
#
loop_
_entity_poly.entity_id
_entity_poly.type
_entity_poly.pdbx_seq_one_letter_code
_entity_poly.pdbx_strand_id
1 'polypeptide(L)'
;MAAFTLLAVACLTIMVGCVIVPGLTEIANQLGTPSAASWLVTVPSLGVVIFGPFAGRFIDRAGAYAALSWGLLLYGLLGAGGLLLRGFWPVMLDRLLLGGATAIVMSAGTGLISAFYSGQARLKMIASQGMSIELGGVIFLFIGGLLATLGWRWPFLLYLVAWVLLAMQWLFVPKRQPDVGESDSVQRGDASSTGAGSLTTVYFSAVLSMICFFTGIIVIPQHFHHMNIGAAQTGYFLSFISLIAVFAAALMPRLVALIRENGALGAAFVCYAAAHLIFASAHGTAAFVAGGILMGCGFGFSVPLVNHMTVERSHPRTRGRNLAYLSMAIFSGQFLSSFMAFIPGSSSAVFLGAAGISIATVLALTLARRLG
;
A
#
# COMPACT_ATOMS: atom_id res chain seq x y z
N MET A 1 -6.71 -5.15 24.33
CA MET A 1 -6.65 -6.24 23.31
C MET A 1 -7.43 -5.89 22.05
N ALA A 2 -8.68 -5.40 22.08
CA ALA A 2 -9.44 -5.04 20.87
C ALA A 2 -8.70 -4.04 19.95
N ALA A 3 -8.11 -2.96 20.49
CA ALA A 3 -7.32 -2.00 19.71
C ALA A 3 -6.13 -2.67 19.01
N PHE A 4 -5.39 -3.51 19.71
CA PHE A 4 -4.27 -4.26 19.12
C PHE A 4 -4.72 -5.17 17.99
N THR A 5 -5.85 -5.90 18.17
CA THR A 5 -6.41 -6.76 17.11
C THR A 5 -6.75 -5.96 15.85
N LEU A 6 -7.42 -4.80 16.01
CA LEU A 6 -7.78 -3.94 14.86
C LEU A 6 -6.56 -3.33 14.17
N LEU A 7 -5.51 -2.98 14.91
CA LEU A 7 -4.24 -2.52 14.34
C LEU A 7 -3.49 -3.64 13.63
N ALA A 8 -3.47 -4.84 14.19
CA ALA A 8 -2.87 -6.01 13.55
C ALA A 8 -3.63 -6.41 12.26
N VAL A 9 -4.97 -6.32 12.27
CA VAL A 9 -5.79 -6.50 11.07
C VAL A 9 -5.42 -5.49 9.98
N ALA A 10 -5.14 -4.25 10.34
CA ALA A 10 -4.73 -3.23 9.37
C ALA A 10 -3.42 -3.58 8.65
N CYS A 11 -2.48 -4.29 9.30
CA CYS A 11 -1.24 -4.74 8.67
C CYS A 11 -1.49 -5.68 7.48
N LEU A 12 -2.62 -6.40 7.44
CA LEU A 12 -2.96 -7.28 6.31
C LEU A 12 -3.13 -6.52 5.00
N THR A 13 -3.44 -5.24 5.05
CA THR A 13 -3.59 -4.39 3.86
C THR A 13 -2.31 -4.32 3.04
N ILE A 14 -1.16 -4.21 3.69
CA ILE A 14 0.16 -4.19 3.02
C ILE A 14 0.68 -5.61 2.79
N MET A 15 0.34 -6.56 3.67
CA MET A 15 0.78 -7.95 3.59
C MET A 15 0.38 -8.59 2.26
N VAL A 16 -0.77 -8.24 1.71
CA VAL A 16 -1.33 -8.81 0.48
C VAL A 16 -0.35 -8.85 -0.69
N GLY A 17 0.52 -7.86 -0.81
CA GLY A 17 1.57 -7.80 -1.83
C GLY A 17 2.97 -8.11 -1.29
N CYS A 18 3.30 -7.66 -0.09
CA CYS A 18 4.67 -7.67 0.43
C CYS A 18 5.25 -9.08 0.70
N VAL A 19 4.42 -10.01 1.15
CA VAL A 19 4.86 -11.35 1.58
C VAL A 19 5.59 -12.14 0.50
N ILE A 20 5.11 -12.06 -0.75
CA ILE A 20 5.65 -12.84 -1.87
C ILE A 20 6.77 -12.12 -2.63
N VAL A 21 6.96 -10.80 -2.38
CA VAL A 21 7.89 -9.96 -3.14
C VAL A 21 9.34 -10.45 -3.07
N PRO A 22 9.92 -10.82 -1.91
CA PRO A 22 11.32 -11.22 -1.85
C PRO A 22 11.64 -12.48 -2.66
N GLY A 23 10.68 -13.41 -2.79
CA GLY A 23 10.80 -14.62 -3.60
C GLY A 23 10.08 -14.57 -4.94
N LEU A 24 9.75 -13.37 -5.43
CA LEU A 24 8.82 -13.14 -6.53
C LEU A 24 9.17 -13.93 -7.81
N THR A 25 10.43 -13.92 -8.20
CA THR A 25 10.89 -14.59 -9.44
C THR A 25 10.67 -16.10 -9.36
N GLU A 26 11.08 -16.73 -8.27
CA GLU A 26 10.92 -18.18 -8.06
C GLU A 26 9.43 -18.55 -7.96
N ILE A 27 8.66 -17.79 -7.18
CA ILE A 27 7.21 -17.98 -7.03
C ILE A 27 6.50 -17.89 -8.40
N ALA A 28 6.82 -16.90 -9.20
CA ALA A 28 6.23 -16.72 -10.53
C ALA A 28 6.53 -17.91 -11.47
N ASN A 29 7.78 -18.41 -11.43
CA ASN A 29 8.19 -19.58 -12.21
C ASN A 29 7.39 -20.83 -11.79
N GLN A 30 7.28 -21.08 -10.49
CA GLN A 30 6.57 -22.23 -9.94
C GLN A 30 5.05 -22.18 -10.15
N LEU A 31 4.47 -20.99 -10.21
CA LEU A 31 3.06 -20.80 -10.53
C LEU A 31 2.77 -20.85 -12.03
N GLY A 32 3.80 -20.92 -12.87
CA GLY A 32 3.67 -20.91 -14.34
C GLY A 32 3.31 -19.54 -14.92
N THR A 33 3.75 -18.45 -14.25
CA THR A 33 3.47 -17.06 -14.65
C THR A 33 4.74 -16.19 -14.71
N PRO A 34 5.87 -16.65 -15.27
CA PRO A 34 7.14 -15.91 -15.21
C PRO A 34 7.09 -14.54 -15.89
N SER A 35 6.36 -14.41 -17.00
CA SER A 35 6.18 -13.15 -17.71
C SER A 35 5.25 -12.15 -16.99
N ALA A 36 4.54 -12.60 -15.97
CA ALA A 36 3.57 -11.80 -15.21
C ALA A 36 3.91 -11.72 -13.73
N ALA A 37 5.18 -11.85 -13.37
CA ALA A 37 5.62 -11.82 -11.96
C ALA A 37 5.17 -10.54 -11.23
N SER A 38 5.29 -9.38 -11.86
CA SER A 38 4.82 -8.10 -11.28
C SER A 38 3.33 -8.11 -10.94
N TRP A 39 2.52 -8.79 -11.73
CA TRP A 39 1.07 -8.86 -11.55
C TRP A 39 0.67 -9.67 -10.32
N LEU A 40 1.48 -10.61 -9.87
CA LEU A 40 1.24 -11.34 -8.61
C LEU A 40 1.14 -10.40 -7.41
N VAL A 41 1.89 -9.30 -7.44
CA VAL A 41 1.95 -8.28 -6.37
C VAL A 41 0.86 -7.22 -6.55
N THR A 42 0.54 -6.85 -7.79
CA THR A 42 -0.24 -5.65 -8.07
C THR A 42 -1.70 -5.91 -8.46
N VAL A 43 -2.05 -7.10 -8.97
CA VAL A 43 -3.44 -7.47 -9.26
C VAL A 43 -4.34 -7.43 -8.00
N PRO A 44 -3.87 -7.78 -6.80
CA PRO A 44 -4.67 -7.54 -5.60
C PRO A 44 -5.08 -6.07 -5.43
N SER A 45 -4.22 -5.12 -5.78
CA SER A 45 -4.54 -3.69 -5.69
C SER A 45 -5.67 -3.30 -6.66
N LEU A 46 -5.67 -3.87 -7.87
CA LEU A 46 -6.79 -3.74 -8.80
C LEU A 46 -8.06 -4.33 -8.18
N GLY A 47 -7.96 -5.47 -7.51
CA GLY A 47 -9.07 -6.07 -6.76
C GLY A 47 -9.63 -5.13 -5.69
N VAL A 48 -8.77 -4.44 -4.93
CA VAL A 48 -9.21 -3.43 -3.95
C VAL A 48 -9.99 -2.31 -4.63
N VAL A 49 -9.53 -1.80 -5.76
CA VAL A 49 -10.21 -0.71 -6.50
C VAL A 49 -11.57 -1.17 -7.02
N ILE A 50 -11.63 -2.34 -7.65
CA ILE A 50 -12.87 -2.86 -8.25
C ILE A 50 -13.90 -3.23 -7.17
N PHE A 51 -13.47 -3.94 -6.13
CA PHE A 51 -14.38 -4.46 -5.10
C PHE A 51 -14.62 -3.50 -3.94
N GLY A 52 -13.89 -2.40 -3.82
CA GLY A 52 -14.05 -1.40 -2.76
C GLY A 52 -15.51 -0.90 -2.61
N PRO A 53 -16.19 -0.46 -3.69
CA PRO A 53 -17.59 -0.04 -3.62
C PRO A 53 -18.56 -1.17 -3.17
N PHE A 54 -18.25 -2.41 -3.53
CA PHE A 54 -19.06 -3.58 -3.11
C PHE A 54 -18.80 -3.93 -1.65
N ALA A 55 -17.54 -3.79 -1.17
CA ALA A 55 -17.18 -3.95 0.23
C ALA A 55 -17.96 -2.98 1.13
N GLY A 56 -18.10 -1.71 0.72
CA GLY A 56 -18.94 -0.75 1.44
C GLY A 56 -20.38 -1.21 1.58
N ARG A 57 -21.02 -1.59 0.46
CA ARG A 57 -22.40 -2.11 0.47
C ARG A 57 -22.56 -3.37 1.30
N PHE A 58 -21.57 -4.24 1.31
CA PHE A 58 -21.57 -5.44 2.13
C PHE A 58 -21.53 -5.11 3.61
N ILE A 59 -20.69 -4.15 4.00
CA ILE A 59 -20.58 -3.66 5.38
C ILE A 59 -21.90 -3.02 5.83
N ASP A 60 -22.54 -2.22 4.97
CA ASP A 60 -23.83 -1.59 5.28
C ASP A 60 -24.95 -2.62 5.55
N ARG A 61 -24.90 -3.78 4.89
CA ARG A 61 -25.91 -4.83 5.04
C ARG A 61 -25.61 -5.82 6.17
N ALA A 62 -24.38 -6.26 6.29
CA ALA A 62 -23.95 -7.30 7.23
C ALA A 62 -23.46 -6.75 8.57
N GLY A 63 -23.14 -5.44 8.63
CA GLY A 63 -22.44 -4.81 9.73
C GLY A 63 -20.93 -5.02 9.68
N ALA A 64 -20.16 -4.07 10.21
CA ALA A 64 -18.70 -4.08 10.11
C ALA A 64 -18.06 -5.31 10.80
N TYR A 65 -18.63 -5.79 11.91
CA TYR A 65 -18.12 -6.96 12.62
C TYR A 65 -18.20 -8.25 11.79
N ALA A 66 -19.37 -8.54 11.22
CA ALA A 66 -19.58 -9.74 10.39
C ALA A 66 -18.80 -9.63 9.08
N ALA A 67 -18.78 -8.43 8.46
CA ALA A 67 -18.01 -8.19 7.24
C ALA A 67 -16.51 -8.43 7.47
N LEU A 68 -15.95 -7.97 8.60
CA LEU A 68 -14.56 -8.24 8.95
C LEU A 68 -14.30 -9.75 9.11
N SER A 69 -15.20 -10.47 9.78
CA SER A 69 -15.05 -11.92 9.95
C SER A 69 -15.01 -12.65 8.61
N TRP A 70 -15.92 -12.35 7.68
CA TRP A 70 -15.92 -12.91 6.33
C TRP A 70 -14.69 -12.47 5.52
N GLY A 71 -14.29 -11.21 5.64
CA GLY A 71 -13.10 -10.68 4.99
C GLY A 71 -11.83 -11.42 5.41
N LEU A 72 -11.63 -11.64 6.71
CA LEU A 72 -10.47 -12.38 7.25
C LEU A 72 -10.49 -13.86 6.85
N LEU A 73 -11.66 -14.49 6.84
CA LEU A 73 -11.81 -15.87 6.38
C LEU A 73 -11.39 -16.01 4.91
N LEU A 74 -11.96 -15.16 4.04
CA LEU A 74 -11.66 -15.16 2.60
C LEU A 74 -10.22 -14.77 2.32
N TYR A 75 -9.67 -13.81 3.06
CA TYR A 75 -8.28 -13.38 2.92
C TYR A 75 -7.28 -14.52 3.17
N GLY A 76 -7.47 -15.28 4.25
CA GLY A 76 -6.64 -16.45 4.53
C GLY A 76 -6.83 -17.57 3.51
N LEU A 77 -8.06 -17.84 3.11
CA LEU A 77 -8.40 -18.88 2.12
C LEU A 77 -7.78 -18.59 0.75
N LEU A 78 -8.02 -17.39 0.21
CA LEU A 78 -7.49 -16.97 -1.10
C LEU A 78 -5.98 -16.77 -1.03
N GLY A 79 -5.46 -16.16 0.03
CA GLY A 79 -4.02 -15.99 0.20
C GLY A 79 -3.26 -17.32 0.19
N ALA A 80 -3.71 -18.30 0.96
CA ALA A 80 -3.13 -19.65 0.98
C ALA A 80 -3.51 -20.47 -0.27
N GLY A 81 -4.64 -20.18 -0.91
CA GLY A 81 -5.12 -20.84 -2.12
C GLY A 81 -4.13 -20.80 -3.29
N GLY A 82 -3.29 -19.74 -3.35
CA GLY A 82 -2.19 -19.65 -4.31
C GLY A 82 -1.22 -20.85 -4.30
N LEU A 83 -1.17 -21.62 -3.22
CA LEU A 83 -0.38 -22.86 -3.16
C LEU A 83 -0.86 -23.95 -4.12
N LEU A 84 -2.15 -23.97 -4.42
CA LEU A 84 -2.81 -25.02 -5.19
C LEU A 84 -2.99 -24.66 -6.66
N LEU A 85 -2.88 -23.38 -6.99
CA LEU A 85 -3.18 -22.85 -8.32
C LEU A 85 -1.94 -22.88 -9.23
N ARG A 86 -2.18 -23.08 -10.53
CA ARG A 86 -1.17 -23.06 -11.57
C ARG A 86 -1.74 -22.39 -12.83
N GLY A 87 -0.87 -21.73 -13.55
CA GLY A 87 -1.21 -21.05 -14.79
C GLY A 87 -1.76 -19.64 -14.58
N PHE A 88 -1.72 -18.86 -15.65
CA PHE A 88 -2.00 -17.42 -15.60
C PHE A 88 -3.40 -17.09 -15.06
N TRP A 89 -4.45 -17.63 -15.67
CA TRP A 89 -5.83 -17.21 -15.36
C TRP A 89 -6.28 -17.58 -13.94
N PRO A 90 -6.09 -18.83 -13.44
CA PRO A 90 -6.50 -19.18 -12.08
C PRO A 90 -5.75 -18.36 -11.03
N VAL A 91 -4.44 -18.14 -11.23
CA VAL A 91 -3.61 -17.36 -10.31
C VAL A 91 -4.03 -15.89 -10.30
N MET A 92 -4.26 -15.27 -11.47
CA MET A 92 -4.66 -13.86 -11.54
C MET A 92 -6.06 -13.64 -10.95
N LEU A 93 -7.00 -14.57 -11.18
CA LEU A 93 -8.33 -14.50 -10.59
C LEU A 93 -8.27 -14.58 -9.05
N ASP A 94 -7.50 -15.51 -8.53
CA ASP A 94 -7.26 -15.64 -7.08
C ASP A 94 -6.67 -14.34 -6.49
N ARG A 95 -5.64 -13.78 -7.13
CA ARG A 95 -5.04 -12.52 -6.71
C ARG A 95 -6.04 -11.36 -6.73
N LEU A 96 -6.89 -11.29 -7.76
CA LEU A 96 -7.94 -10.29 -7.87
C LEU A 96 -8.98 -10.41 -6.73
N LEU A 97 -9.44 -11.64 -6.47
CA LEU A 97 -10.38 -11.92 -5.38
C LEU A 97 -9.77 -11.68 -4.00
N LEU A 98 -8.49 -12.00 -3.81
CA LEU A 98 -7.74 -11.65 -2.60
C LEU A 98 -7.73 -10.14 -2.36
N GLY A 99 -7.62 -9.34 -3.43
CA GLY A 99 -7.79 -7.89 -3.36
C GLY A 99 -9.19 -7.48 -2.90
N GLY A 100 -10.22 -8.18 -3.36
CA GLY A 100 -11.60 -7.98 -2.88
C GLY A 100 -11.75 -8.28 -1.39
N ALA A 101 -11.18 -9.38 -0.90
CA ALA A 101 -11.14 -9.69 0.52
C ALA A 101 -10.38 -8.62 1.32
N THR A 102 -9.26 -8.11 0.78
CA THR A 102 -8.49 -7.01 1.36
C THR A 102 -9.32 -5.74 1.49
N ALA A 103 -10.13 -5.39 0.47
CA ALA A 103 -11.02 -4.24 0.51
C ALA A 103 -12.04 -4.35 1.65
N ILE A 104 -12.61 -5.54 1.86
CA ILE A 104 -13.53 -5.80 2.97
C ILE A 104 -12.82 -5.66 4.31
N VAL A 105 -11.66 -6.28 4.47
CA VAL A 105 -10.85 -6.23 5.72
C VAL A 105 -10.49 -4.80 6.08
N MET A 106 -9.97 -4.03 5.11
CA MET A 106 -9.57 -2.64 5.30
C MET A 106 -10.76 -1.75 5.70
N SER A 107 -11.86 -1.83 4.95
CA SER A 107 -13.02 -0.98 5.17
C SER A 107 -13.77 -1.34 6.46
N ALA A 108 -13.95 -2.64 6.74
CA ALA A 108 -14.61 -3.11 7.96
C ALA A 108 -13.76 -2.84 9.22
N GLY A 109 -12.43 -3.02 9.13
CA GLY A 109 -11.50 -2.68 10.22
C GLY A 109 -11.55 -1.19 10.57
N THR A 110 -11.50 -0.31 9.58
CA THR A 110 -11.63 1.15 9.77
C THR A 110 -13.04 1.52 10.28
N GLY A 111 -14.07 0.84 9.81
CA GLY A 111 -15.45 1.00 10.28
C GLY A 111 -15.60 0.68 11.76
N LEU A 112 -15.01 -0.43 12.24
CA LEU A 112 -15.00 -0.79 13.67
C LEU A 112 -14.22 0.22 14.52
N ILE A 113 -13.06 0.68 14.04
CA ILE A 113 -12.32 1.76 14.72
C ILE A 113 -13.22 2.99 14.86
N SER A 114 -13.94 3.35 13.81
CA SER A 114 -14.83 4.50 13.82
C SER A 114 -16.05 4.32 14.72
N ALA A 115 -16.51 3.09 14.95
CA ALA A 115 -17.63 2.77 15.83
C ALA A 115 -17.23 2.73 17.31
N PHE A 116 -16.00 2.29 17.62
CA PHE A 116 -15.55 2.18 19.02
C PHE A 116 -14.87 3.43 19.56
N TYR A 117 -14.40 4.33 18.71
CA TYR A 117 -13.66 5.53 19.10
C TYR A 117 -14.32 6.79 18.53
N SER A 118 -14.32 7.87 19.31
CA SER A 118 -14.86 9.17 18.92
C SER A 118 -13.85 10.30 19.16
N GLY A 119 -14.05 11.44 18.51
CA GLY A 119 -13.23 12.64 18.71
C GLY A 119 -11.73 12.40 18.55
N GLN A 120 -10.94 12.89 19.48
CA GLN A 120 -9.46 12.78 19.45
C GLN A 120 -8.96 11.33 19.56
N ALA A 121 -9.69 10.46 20.28
CA ALA A 121 -9.31 9.04 20.38
C ALA A 121 -9.43 8.33 19.01
N ARG A 122 -10.46 8.66 18.21
CA ARG A 122 -10.64 8.15 16.85
C ARG A 122 -9.50 8.61 15.94
N LEU A 123 -9.11 9.89 16.00
CA LEU A 123 -7.99 10.43 15.21
C LEU A 123 -6.68 9.73 15.55
N LYS A 124 -6.38 9.54 16.84
CA LYS A 124 -5.19 8.79 17.29
C LYS A 124 -5.21 7.36 16.78
N MET A 125 -6.36 6.70 16.84
CA MET A 125 -6.48 5.30 16.43
C MET A 125 -6.31 5.13 14.92
N ILE A 126 -6.85 6.05 14.09
CA ILE A 126 -6.64 6.07 12.62
C ILE A 126 -5.18 6.35 12.28
N ALA A 127 -4.52 7.26 12.99
CA ALA A 127 -3.09 7.50 12.83
C ALA A 127 -2.26 6.25 13.18
N SER A 128 -2.60 5.57 14.29
CA SER A 128 -1.97 4.31 14.69
C SER A 128 -2.21 3.20 13.66
N GLN A 129 -3.39 3.17 13.02
CA GLN A 129 -3.70 2.25 11.93
C GLN A 129 -2.75 2.45 10.74
N GLY A 130 -2.52 3.70 10.33
CA GLY A 130 -1.55 4.02 9.27
C GLY A 130 -0.13 3.56 9.62
N MET A 131 0.34 3.86 10.84
CA MET A 131 1.65 3.39 11.31
C MET A 131 1.75 1.87 11.37
N SER A 132 0.68 1.18 11.74
CA SER A 132 0.65 -0.30 11.78
C SER A 132 0.78 -0.89 10.38
N ILE A 133 0.16 -0.29 9.37
CA ILE A 133 0.29 -0.71 7.97
C ILE A 133 1.75 -0.61 7.54
N GLU A 134 2.41 0.52 7.78
CA GLU A 134 3.82 0.73 7.42
C GLU A 134 4.76 -0.25 8.15
N LEU A 135 4.55 -0.43 9.45
CA LEU A 135 5.32 -1.41 10.24
C LEU A 135 5.06 -2.85 9.76
N GLY A 136 3.83 -3.14 9.33
CA GLY A 136 3.47 -4.40 8.68
C GLY A 136 4.32 -4.66 7.44
N GLY A 137 4.58 -3.63 6.62
CA GLY A 137 5.47 -3.72 5.46
C GLY A 137 6.87 -4.18 5.83
N VAL A 138 7.47 -3.60 6.89
CA VAL A 138 8.78 -4.01 7.40
C VAL A 138 8.77 -5.48 7.81
N ILE A 139 7.80 -5.88 8.63
CA ILE A 139 7.70 -7.23 9.19
C ILE A 139 7.47 -8.27 8.09
N PHE A 140 6.51 -8.02 7.19
CA PHE A 140 6.13 -9.02 6.18
C PHE A 140 7.14 -9.16 5.04
N LEU A 141 7.87 -8.11 4.69
CA LEU A 141 9.00 -8.22 3.75
C LEU A 141 10.16 -9.00 4.36
N PHE A 142 10.45 -8.78 5.65
CA PHE A 142 11.49 -9.51 6.36
C PHE A 142 11.15 -11.00 6.50
N ILE A 143 9.98 -11.31 7.06
CA ILE A 143 9.54 -12.70 7.27
C ILE A 143 9.31 -13.40 5.93
N GLY A 144 8.72 -12.71 4.94
CA GLY A 144 8.52 -13.22 3.59
C GLY A 144 9.84 -13.62 2.93
N GLY A 145 10.89 -12.81 3.10
CA GLY A 145 12.23 -13.12 2.62
C GLY A 145 12.84 -14.37 3.29
N LEU A 146 12.71 -14.48 4.61
CA LEU A 146 13.14 -15.66 5.34
C LEU A 146 12.38 -16.93 4.92
N LEU A 147 11.06 -16.85 4.82
CA LEU A 147 10.24 -17.99 4.42
C LEU A 147 10.52 -18.42 2.98
N ALA A 148 10.81 -17.49 2.08
CA ALA A 148 11.16 -17.82 0.71
C ALA A 148 12.44 -18.63 0.58
N THR A 149 13.37 -18.58 1.56
CA THR A 149 14.57 -19.46 1.59
C THR A 149 14.24 -20.91 1.88
N LEU A 150 13.13 -21.17 2.59
CA LEU A 150 12.66 -22.53 2.89
C LEU A 150 11.93 -23.13 1.68
N GLY A 151 11.56 -22.30 0.70
CA GLY A 151 10.90 -22.69 -0.52
C GLY A 151 9.74 -21.75 -0.87
N TRP A 152 9.37 -21.74 -2.15
CA TRP A 152 8.37 -20.85 -2.72
C TRP A 152 6.96 -20.93 -2.09
N ARG A 153 6.65 -22.04 -1.41
CA ARG A 153 5.34 -22.29 -0.77
C ARG A 153 5.19 -21.58 0.56
N TRP A 154 6.27 -21.41 1.31
CA TRP A 154 6.23 -20.95 2.70
C TRP A 154 5.67 -19.53 2.85
N PRO A 155 6.00 -18.55 1.98
CA PRO A 155 5.41 -17.22 2.07
C PRO A 155 3.87 -17.20 2.02
N PHE A 156 3.26 -18.13 1.27
CA PHE A 156 1.80 -18.21 1.18
C PHE A 156 1.13 -18.65 2.49
N LEU A 157 1.81 -19.45 3.32
CA LEU A 157 1.27 -19.87 4.62
C LEU A 157 1.11 -18.67 5.58
N LEU A 158 1.86 -17.60 5.36
CA LEU A 158 1.74 -16.40 6.18
C LEU A 158 0.35 -15.74 6.05
N TYR A 159 -0.34 -15.90 4.93
CA TYR A 159 -1.72 -15.41 4.79
C TYR A 159 -2.68 -16.02 5.81
N LEU A 160 -2.38 -17.21 6.36
CA LEU A 160 -3.17 -17.83 7.42
C LEU A 160 -3.13 -17.08 8.75
N VAL A 161 -2.22 -16.12 8.92
CA VAL A 161 -2.25 -15.15 10.03
C VAL A 161 -3.61 -14.42 10.09
N ALA A 162 -4.28 -14.24 8.96
CA ALA A 162 -5.64 -13.70 8.92
C ALA A 162 -6.63 -14.55 9.74
N TRP A 163 -6.48 -15.86 9.80
CA TRP A 163 -7.33 -16.74 10.63
C TRP A 163 -7.00 -16.65 12.11
N VAL A 164 -5.74 -16.40 12.46
CA VAL A 164 -5.35 -16.08 13.85
C VAL A 164 -6.01 -14.75 14.26
N LEU A 165 -5.98 -13.75 13.38
CA LEU A 165 -6.63 -12.45 13.63
C LEU A 165 -8.16 -12.58 13.67
N LEU A 166 -8.75 -13.50 12.91
CA LEU A 166 -10.17 -13.83 12.99
C LEU A 166 -10.53 -14.41 14.37
N ALA A 167 -9.73 -15.34 14.87
CA ALA A 167 -9.90 -15.88 16.23
C ALA A 167 -9.74 -14.77 17.29
N MET A 168 -8.74 -13.91 17.15
CA MET A 168 -8.55 -12.75 18.04
C MET A 168 -9.71 -11.76 17.95
N GLN A 169 -10.30 -11.54 16.78
CA GLN A 169 -11.50 -10.71 16.62
C GLN A 169 -12.66 -11.30 17.43
N TRP A 170 -12.91 -12.60 17.34
CA TRP A 170 -13.99 -13.26 18.07
C TRP A 170 -13.81 -13.24 19.59
N LEU A 171 -12.56 -13.27 20.06
CA LEU A 171 -12.21 -13.28 21.48
C LEU A 171 -12.19 -11.88 22.10
N PHE A 172 -11.69 -10.88 21.38
CA PHE A 172 -11.33 -9.59 21.96
C PHE A 172 -12.14 -8.39 21.44
N VAL A 173 -12.77 -8.50 20.27
CA VAL A 173 -13.56 -7.39 19.71
C VAL A 173 -15.04 -7.59 20.03
N PRO A 174 -15.70 -6.63 20.72
CA PRO A 174 -17.12 -6.74 21.04
C PRO A 174 -17.99 -6.81 19.78
N LYS A 175 -18.95 -7.73 19.76
CA LYS A 175 -19.93 -7.84 18.67
C LYS A 175 -20.92 -6.67 18.63
N ARG A 176 -21.26 -6.15 19.81
CA ARG A 176 -22.21 -5.05 19.97
C ARG A 176 -21.48 -3.74 19.73
N GLN A 177 -21.81 -3.07 18.64
CA GLN A 177 -21.41 -1.69 18.45
C GLN A 177 -22.14 -0.84 19.47
N PRO A 178 -21.46 0.10 20.18
CA PRO A 178 -22.18 1.10 20.95
C PRO A 178 -23.17 1.81 20.03
N ASP A 179 -24.41 1.99 20.45
CA ASP A 179 -25.35 2.87 19.77
C ASP A 179 -24.73 4.28 19.77
N VAL A 180 -23.97 4.59 18.76
CA VAL A 180 -23.55 5.96 18.48
C VAL A 180 -24.81 6.62 17.94
N GLY A 181 -25.51 7.35 18.83
CA GLY A 181 -26.69 8.10 18.52
C GLY A 181 -26.48 8.84 17.19
N GLU A 182 -27.50 8.84 16.37
CA GLU A 182 -27.62 9.45 15.04
C GLU A 182 -26.95 10.84 14.99
N SER A 183 -25.70 10.89 14.65
CA SER A 183 -24.98 12.12 14.39
C SER A 183 -23.87 11.85 13.38
N ASP A 184 -24.21 11.38 12.23
CA ASP A 184 -23.55 11.60 10.96
C ASP A 184 -24.28 10.79 9.85
N SER A 185 -25.61 11.02 9.73
CA SER A 185 -26.30 10.71 8.49
C SER A 185 -25.61 11.49 7.39
N VAL A 186 -25.01 10.76 6.45
CA VAL A 186 -24.48 11.30 5.20
C VAL A 186 -25.64 11.94 4.45
N GLN A 187 -25.95 13.19 4.81
CA GLN A 187 -26.81 14.02 3.97
C GLN A 187 -26.07 14.25 2.64
N ARG A 188 -26.63 13.68 1.58
CA ARG A 188 -26.35 14.07 0.20
C ARG A 188 -26.74 15.55 0.07
N GLY A 189 -25.81 16.43 0.30
CA GLY A 189 -25.94 17.85 0.12
C GLY A 189 -24.91 18.35 -0.88
N ASP A 190 -25.37 19.14 -1.82
CA ASP A 190 -24.63 19.69 -2.94
C ASP A 190 -23.23 20.22 -2.58
N ALA A 191 -22.25 19.71 -3.31
CA ALA A 191 -20.88 20.14 -3.21
C ALA A 191 -20.72 21.51 -3.87
N SER A 192 -20.69 22.57 -3.09
CA SER A 192 -20.09 23.80 -3.55
C SER A 192 -18.58 23.61 -3.67
N SER A 193 -18.08 23.75 -4.87
CA SER A 193 -16.73 23.44 -5.34
C SER A 193 -15.70 24.49 -4.90
N THR A 194 -15.30 24.49 -3.65
CA THR A 194 -14.10 25.21 -3.24
C THR A 194 -12.97 24.20 -3.07
N GLY A 195 -12.16 24.01 -4.12
CA GLY A 195 -10.94 23.24 -4.05
C GLY A 195 -10.83 21.99 -4.92
N ALA A 196 -11.76 21.72 -5.85
CA ALA A 196 -11.72 20.50 -6.70
C ALA A 196 -10.40 20.31 -7.46
N GLY A 197 -9.81 21.38 -7.99
CA GLY A 197 -8.50 21.31 -8.65
C GLY A 197 -7.35 20.95 -7.71
N SER A 198 -7.43 21.35 -6.45
CA SER A 198 -6.44 21.07 -5.43
C SER A 198 -6.42 19.58 -5.02
N LEU A 199 -7.59 18.91 -4.90
CA LEU A 199 -7.67 17.47 -4.59
C LEU A 199 -7.25 16.59 -5.78
N THR A 200 -7.58 16.97 -7.01
CA THR A 200 -7.14 16.25 -8.21
C THR A 200 -5.62 16.16 -8.26
N THR A 201 -4.90 17.25 -7.99
CA THR A 201 -3.44 17.24 -7.92
C THR A 201 -2.92 16.28 -6.85
N VAL A 202 -3.57 16.22 -5.69
CA VAL A 202 -3.20 15.29 -4.60
C VAL A 202 -3.38 13.85 -5.03
N TYR A 203 -4.53 13.51 -5.64
CA TYR A 203 -4.78 12.14 -6.11
C TYR A 203 -3.81 11.72 -7.21
N PHE A 204 -3.54 12.63 -8.16
CA PHE A 204 -2.57 12.36 -9.23
C PHE A 204 -1.16 12.13 -8.67
N SER A 205 -0.76 12.94 -7.69
CA SER A 205 0.52 12.75 -6.99
C SER A 205 0.58 11.43 -6.22
N ALA A 206 -0.53 11.00 -5.62
CA ALA A 206 -0.63 9.70 -4.96
C ALA A 206 -0.44 8.54 -5.95
N VAL A 207 -1.10 8.60 -7.13
CA VAL A 207 -0.93 7.60 -8.20
C VAL A 207 0.53 7.53 -8.64
N LEU A 208 1.15 8.67 -8.96
CA LEU A 208 2.53 8.73 -9.44
C LEU A 208 3.53 8.29 -8.38
N SER A 209 3.32 8.66 -7.11
CA SER A 209 4.14 8.20 -5.99
C SER A 209 4.13 6.67 -5.87
N MET A 210 2.94 6.06 -6.00
CA MET A 210 2.80 4.61 -5.94
C MET A 210 3.43 3.92 -7.16
N ILE A 211 3.33 4.50 -8.35
CA ILE A 211 4.03 3.99 -9.54
C ILE A 211 5.53 3.99 -9.28
N CYS A 212 6.10 5.11 -8.82
CA CYS A 212 7.54 5.21 -8.56
C CYS A 212 7.98 4.22 -7.48
N PHE A 213 7.29 4.17 -6.34
CA PHE A 213 7.67 3.29 -5.24
C PHE A 213 7.56 1.81 -5.61
N PHE A 214 6.41 1.38 -6.14
CA PHE A 214 6.18 -0.03 -6.45
C PHE A 214 6.98 -0.53 -7.65
N THR A 215 7.38 0.34 -8.59
CA THR A 215 8.37 -0.02 -9.60
C THR A 215 9.67 -0.51 -8.95
N GLY A 216 10.18 0.21 -7.95
CA GLY A 216 11.35 -0.23 -7.19
C GLY A 216 11.10 -1.56 -6.46
N ILE A 217 9.99 -1.66 -5.73
CA ILE A 217 9.63 -2.87 -4.97
C ILE A 217 9.55 -4.12 -5.85
N ILE A 218 9.09 -3.99 -7.10
CA ILE A 218 8.91 -5.12 -8.03
C ILE A 218 10.18 -5.45 -8.80
N VAL A 219 10.93 -4.42 -9.22
CA VAL A 219 12.10 -4.60 -10.10
C VAL A 219 13.35 -5.01 -9.30
N ILE A 220 13.51 -4.52 -8.07
CA ILE A 220 14.67 -4.86 -7.23
C ILE A 220 14.81 -6.37 -7.00
N PRO A 221 13.76 -7.15 -6.64
CA PRO A 221 13.89 -8.60 -6.50
C PRO A 221 14.35 -9.30 -7.79
N GLN A 222 13.84 -8.87 -8.92
CA GLN A 222 14.24 -9.43 -10.23
C GLN A 222 15.70 -9.10 -10.54
N HIS A 223 16.11 -7.84 -10.29
CA HIS A 223 17.48 -7.39 -10.48
C HIS A 223 18.45 -8.13 -9.55
N PHE A 224 18.09 -8.30 -8.28
CA PHE A 224 18.87 -9.05 -7.31
C PHE A 224 19.00 -10.53 -7.64
N HIS A 225 17.93 -11.13 -8.16
CA HIS A 225 17.97 -12.52 -8.65
C HIS A 225 18.99 -12.69 -9.78
N HIS A 226 19.06 -11.74 -10.74
CA HIS A 226 20.09 -11.75 -11.79
C HIS A 226 21.52 -11.57 -11.24
N MET A 227 21.67 -10.92 -10.08
CA MET A 227 22.94 -10.77 -9.39
C MET A 227 23.26 -11.96 -8.45
N ASN A 228 22.47 -13.04 -8.45
CA ASN A 228 22.55 -14.17 -7.53
C ASN A 228 22.39 -13.79 -6.05
N ILE A 229 21.67 -12.69 -5.76
CA ILE A 229 21.31 -12.28 -4.39
C ILE A 229 20.04 -13.06 -3.99
N GLY A 230 20.10 -13.74 -2.85
CA GLY A 230 19.03 -14.60 -2.38
C GLY A 230 17.78 -13.85 -1.88
N ALA A 231 16.66 -14.58 -1.74
CA ALA A 231 15.38 -14.03 -1.29
C ALA A 231 15.44 -13.41 0.12
N ALA A 232 16.22 -13.98 1.05
CA ALA A 232 16.39 -13.40 2.39
C ALA A 232 17.04 -12.02 2.32
N GLN A 233 18.14 -11.88 1.58
CA GLN A 233 18.84 -10.60 1.42
C GLN A 233 17.96 -9.57 0.73
N THR A 234 17.18 -9.99 -0.26
CA THR A 234 16.16 -9.16 -0.92
C THR A 234 15.11 -8.70 0.10
N GLY A 235 14.60 -9.60 0.93
CA GLY A 235 13.65 -9.27 1.99
C GLY A 235 14.22 -8.29 3.02
N TYR A 236 15.47 -8.47 3.45
CA TYR A 236 16.17 -7.53 4.36
C TYR A 236 16.30 -6.16 3.74
N PHE A 237 16.69 -6.08 2.46
CA PHE A 237 16.85 -4.82 1.76
C PHE A 237 15.51 -4.09 1.61
N LEU A 238 14.46 -4.78 1.21
CA LEU A 238 13.13 -4.18 1.08
C LEU A 238 12.54 -3.77 2.44
N SER A 239 12.78 -4.56 3.49
CA SER A 239 12.42 -4.18 4.86
C SER A 239 13.18 -2.95 5.33
N PHE A 240 14.45 -2.83 4.97
CA PHE A 240 15.24 -1.63 5.23
C PHE A 240 14.64 -0.39 4.56
N ILE A 241 14.25 -0.47 3.27
CA ILE A 241 13.54 0.62 2.58
C ILE A 241 12.27 1.02 3.34
N SER A 242 11.46 0.03 3.75
CA SER A 242 10.22 0.28 4.50
C SER A 242 10.49 0.88 5.88
N LEU A 243 11.56 0.47 6.56
CA LEU A 243 11.97 1.04 7.84
C LEU A 243 12.38 2.51 7.69
N ILE A 244 13.15 2.84 6.67
CA ILE A 244 13.49 4.25 6.34
C ILE A 244 12.21 5.05 6.05
N ALA A 245 11.23 4.46 5.37
CA ALA A 245 9.96 5.13 5.12
C ALA A 245 9.20 5.46 6.41
N VAL A 246 9.21 4.58 7.41
CA VAL A 246 8.63 4.85 8.74
C VAL A 246 9.30 6.05 9.40
N PHE A 247 10.63 6.11 9.40
CA PHE A 247 11.37 7.25 9.95
C PHE A 247 11.12 8.54 9.16
N ALA A 248 11.11 8.48 7.84
CA ALA A 248 10.83 9.62 6.99
C ALA A 248 9.40 10.15 7.21
N ALA A 249 8.41 9.26 7.36
CA ALA A 249 7.04 9.62 7.70
C ALA A 249 6.95 10.39 9.04
N ALA A 250 7.73 9.98 10.05
CA ALA A 250 7.82 10.68 11.32
C ALA A 250 8.46 12.09 11.21
N LEU A 251 9.35 12.28 10.22
CA LEU A 251 9.99 13.57 9.93
C LEU A 251 9.18 14.47 8.99
N MET A 252 8.17 13.92 8.29
CA MET A 252 7.36 14.63 7.30
C MET A 252 6.76 15.94 7.83
N PRO A 253 6.20 16.04 9.07
CA PRO A 253 5.66 17.30 9.55
C PRO A 253 6.72 18.40 9.67
N ARG A 254 7.97 18.06 10.05
CA ARG A 254 9.08 19.02 10.09
C ARG A 254 9.48 19.51 8.70
N LEU A 255 9.49 18.59 7.73
CA LEU A 255 9.78 18.93 6.33
C LEU A 255 8.70 19.88 5.78
N VAL A 256 7.43 19.62 6.06
CA VAL A 256 6.32 20.48 5.66
C VAL A 256 6.41 21.87 6.30
N ALA A 257 6.79 21.95 7.57
CA ALA A 257 7.01 23.23 8.26
C ALA A 257 8.13 24.06 7.62
N LEU A 258 9.16 23.40 7.06
CA LEU A 258 10.32 24.07 6.46
C LEU A 258 10.04 24.54 5.01
N ILE A 259 9.45 23.69 4.17
CA ILE A 259 9.31 23.94 2.71
C ILE A 259 7.87 23.90 2.19
N ARG A 260 6.89 23.86 3.08
CA ARG A 260 5.45 23.77 2.81
C ARG A 260 5.06 22.45 2.10
N GLU A 261 3.76 22.14 2.04
CA GLU A 261 3.25 20.86 1.50
C GLU A 261 3.75 20.56 0.07
N ASN A 262 3.57 21.50 -0.86
CA ASN A 262 3.98 21.31 -2.26
C ASN A 262 5.51 21.16 -2.41
N GLY A 263 6.29 21.80 -1.53
CA GLY A 263 7.75 21.64 -1.49
C GLY A 263 8.16 20.27 -0.98
N ALA A 264 7.52 19.81 0.09
CA ALA A 264 7.75 18.49 0.66
C ALA A 264 7.35 17.36 -0.32
N LEU A 265 6.25 17.55 -1.05
CA LEU A 265 5.84 16.62 -2.11
C LEU A 265 6.85 16.60 -3.27
N GLY A 266 7.35 17.77 -3.69
CA GLY A 266 8.43 17.86 -4.68
C GLY A 266 9.71 17.18 -4.21
N ALA A 267 10.11 17.36 -2.94
CA ALA A 267 11.26 16.69 -2.34
C ALA A 267 11.12 15.16 -2.35
N ALA A 268 9.90 14.63 -2.09
CA ALA A 268 9.64 13.21 -2.18
C ALA A 268 9.90 12.66 -3.59
N PHE A 269 9.45 13.36 -4.63
CA PHE A 269 9.70 12.95 -6.01
C PHE A 269 11.16 13.13 -6.45
N VAL A 270 11.89 14.12 -5.90
CA VAL A 270 13.35 14.23 -6.08
C VAL A 270 14.05 13.02 -5.47
N CYS A 271 13.62 12.57 -4.28
CA CYS A 271 14.16 11.36 -3.65
C CYS A 271 13.89 10.12 -4.52
N TYR A 272 12.68 9.95 -5.08
CA TYR A 272 12.39 8.86 -6.02
C TYR A 272 13.25 8.92 -7.28
N ALA A 273 13.38 10.10 -7.90
CA ALA A 273 14.22 10.27 -9.09
C ALA A 273 15.67 9.86 -8.81
N ALA A 274 16.25 10.38 -7.74
CA ALA A 274 17.61 10.06 -7.34
C ALA A 274 17.79 8.57 -7.01
N ALA A 275 16.82 7.96 -6.29
CA ALA A 275 16.84 6.53 -5.98
C ALA A 275 16.87 5.68 -7.26
N HIS A 276 15.99 5.96 -8.20
CA HIS A 276 15.91 5.21 -9.45
C HIS A 276 17.13 5.42 -10.36
N LEU A 277 17.70 6.63 -10.41
CA LEU A 277 18.95 6.90 -11.13
C LEU A 277 20.11 6.11 -10.52
N ILE A 278 20.18 6.05 -9.18
CA ILE A 278 21.21 5.25 -8.51
C ILE A 278 20.98 3.76 -8.84
N PHE A 279 19.76 3.22 -8.71
CA PHE A 279 19.48 1.81 -9.02
C PHE A 279 19.78 1.44 -10.48
N ALA A 280 19.55 2.37 -11.41
CA ALA A 280 19.87 2.15 -12.83
C ALA A 280 21.36 1.96 -13.11
N SER A 281 22.23 2.55 -12.26
CA SER A 281 23.70 2.53 -12.42
C SER A 281 24.42 1.80 -11.29
N ALA A 282 23.69 1.16 -10.35
CA ALA A 282 24.28 0.53 -9.16
C ALA A 282 25.06 -0.74 -9.53
N HIS A 283 26.33 -0.79 -9.13
CA HIS A 283 27.18 -1.97 -9.28
C HIS A 283 27.66 -2.55 -7.92
N GLY A 284 27.27 -1.92 -6.80
CA GLY A 284 27.73 -2.35 -5.47
C GLY A 284 26.73 -2.04 -4.36
N THR A 285 26.93 -2.72 -3.22
CA THR A 285 26.03 -2.65 -2.05
C THR A 285 25.82 -1.23 -1.54
N ALA A 286 26.86 -0.38 -1.52
CA ALA A 286 26.75 0.99 -1.06
C ALA A 286 25.78 1.83 -1.91
N ALA A 287 25.79 1.65 -3.23
CA ALA A 287 24.86 2.34 -4.12
C ALA A 287 23.42 1.88 -3.89
N PHE A 288 23.18 0.56 -3.72
CA PHE A 288 21.86 0.06 -3.36
C PHE A 288 21.36 0.60 -2.02
N VAL A 289 22.22 0.67 -1.00
CA VAL A 289 21.85 1.24 0.30
C VAL A 289 21.48 2.71 0.16
N ALA A 290 22.27 3.51 -0.56
CA ALA A 290 21.96 4.92 -0.81
C ALA A 290 20.65 5.11 -1.58
N GLY A 291 20.43 4.33 -2.63
CA GLY A 291 19.17 4.30 -3.37
C GLY A 291 17.98 3.87 -2.49
N GLY A 292 18.19 2.88 -1.62
CA GLY A 292 17.18 2.40 -0.66
C GLY A 292 16.77 3.47 0.36
N ILE A 293 17.72 4.24 0.88
CA ILE A 293 17.44 5.38 1.78
C ILE A 293 16.57 6.42 1.04
N LEU A 294 16.94 6.80 -0.16
CA LEU A 294 16.20 7.78 -0.95
C LEU A 294 14.80 7.26 -1.33
N MET A 295 14.69 5.99 -1.69
CA MET A 295 13.40 5.36 -1.99
C MET A 295 12.48 5.38 -0.76
N GLY A 296 12.97 5.00 0.40
CA GLY A 296 12.24 5.06 1.66
C GLY A 296 11.84 6.48 2.05
N CYS A 297 12.74 7.47 1.88
CA CYS A 297 12.42 8.88 2.08
C CYS A 297 11.31 9.35 1.14
N GLY A 298 11.37 8.99 -0.15
CA GLY A 298 10.34 9.31 -1.13
C GLY A 298 8.95 8.84 -0.68
N PHE A 299 8.84 7.57 -0.25
CA PHE A 299 7.59 6.99 0.21
C PHE A 299 7.10 7.62 1.52
N GLY A 300 7.98 7.72 2.52
CA GLY A 300 7.62 8.25 3.84
C GLY A 300 7.26 9.74 3.82
N PHE A 301 7.77 10.51 2.86
CA PHE A 301 7.37 11.90 2.68
C PHE A 301 6.10 12.04 1.83
N SER A 302 5.86 11.18 0.84
CA SER A 302 4.72 11.35 -0.09
C SER A 302 3.41 10.83 0.47
N VAL A 303 3.34 9.58 0.94
CA VAL A 303 2.06 8.91 1.29
C VAL A 303 1.37 9.55 2.50
N PRO A 304 2.04 9.79 3.63
CA PRO A 304 1.42 10.50 4.74
C PRO A 304 1.03 11.93 4.37
N LEU A 305 1.82 12.58 3.52
CA LEU A 305 1.55 13.95 3.09
C LEU A 305 0.29 14.04 2.22
N VAL A 306 0.09 13.17 1.22
CA VAL A 306 -1.15 13.19 0.41
C VAL A 306 -2.38 12.85 1.24
N ASN A 307 -2.24 11.99 2.28
CA ASN A 307 -3.30 11.77 3.26
C ASN A 307 -3.61 13.05 4.04
N HIS A 308 -2.60 13.72 4.58
CA HIS A 308 -2.73 14.99 5.30
C HIS A 308 -3.41 16.06 4.42
N MET A 309 -2.88 16.28 3.21
CA MET A 309 -3.43 17.25 2.25
C MET A 309 -4.89 16.95 1.89
N THR A 310 -5.26 15.67 1.79
CA THR A 310 -6.65 15.27 1.52
C THR A 310 -7.56 15.63 2.69
N VAL A 311 -7.12 15.39 3.92
CA VAL A 311 -7.88 15.75 5.13
C VAL A 311 -8.06 17.25 5.25
N GLU A 312 -6.98 18.03 5.11
CA GLU A 312 -6.99 19.49 5.25
C GLU A 312 -7.83 20.20 4.17
N ARG A 313 -7.77 19.68 2.93
CA ARG A 313 -8.51 20.26 1.80
C ARG A 313 -9.94 19.73 1.66
N SER A 314 -10.37 18.87 2.56
CA SER A 314 -11.72 18.29 2.54
C SER A 314 -12.64 18.96 3.54
N HIS A 315 -13.84 19.34 3.10
CA HIS A 315 -14.89 19.74 4.03
C HIS A 315 -15.22 18.53 4.96
N PRO A 316 -15.50 18.74 6.27
CA PRO A 316 -15.78 17.67 7.21
C PRO A 316 -16.80 16.63 6.74
N ARG A 317 -17.87 17.09 6.04
CA ARG A 317 -18.94 16.23 5.50
C ARG A 317 -18.51 15.34 4.34
N THR A 318 -17.47 15.70 3.57
CA THR A 318 -17.01 14.97 2.39
C THR A 318 -15.67 14.28 2.60
N ARG A 319 -15.04 14.49 3.76
CA ARG A 319 -13.69 13.99 4.08
C ARG A 319 -13.56 12.47 3.91
N GLY A 320 -14.53 11.71 4.41
CA GLY A 320 -14.53 10.25 4.28
C GLY A 320 -14.56 9.79 2.82
N ARG A 321 -15.39 10.43 1.99
CA ARG A 321 -15.46 10.15 0.55
C ARG A 321 -14.16 10.49 -0.16
N ASN A 322 -13.55 11.63 0.16
CA ASN A 322 -12.30 12.06 -0.45
C ASN A 322 -11.12 11.17 -0.05
N LEU A 323 -11.09 10.67 1.19
CA LEU A 323 -10.10 9.67 1.62
C LEU A 323 -10.32 8.32 0.92
N ALA A 324 -11.56 7.93 0.64
CA ALA A 324 -11.84 6.74 -0.17
C ALA A 324 -11.31 6.90 -1.61
N TYR A 325 -11.51 8.07 -2.23
CA TYR A 325 -10.92 8.36 -3.55
C TYR A 325 -9.39 8.37 -3.52
N LEU A 326 -8.78 8.90 -2.44
CA LEU A 326 -7.33 8.80 -2.25
C LEU A 326 -6.87 7.36 -2.17
N SER A 327 -7.55 6.51 -1.40
CA SER A 327 -7.22 5.07 -1.32
C SER A 327 -7.32 4.40 -2.70
N MET A 328 -8.37 4.71 -3.47
CA MET A 328 -8.48 4.21 -4.85
C MET A 328 -7.32 4.69 -5.73
N ALA A 329 -6.89 5.95 -5.60
CA ALA A 329 -5.74 6.49 -6.32
C ALA A 329 -4.44 5.75 -5.94
N ILE A 330 -4.20 5.53 -4.64
CA ILE A 330 -3.06 4.78 -4.11
C ILE A 330 -3.02 3.37 -4.72
N PHE A 331 -4.09 2.60 -4.60
CA PHE A 331 -4.13 1.23 -5.13
C PHE A 331 -4.11 1.17 -6.67
N SER A 332 -4.69 2.17 -7.35
CA SER A 332 -4.57 2.29 -8.81
C SER A 332 -3.13 2.53 -9.23
N GLY A 333 -2.40 3.41 -8.53
CA GLY A 333 -0.98 3.65 -8.79
C GLY A 333 -0.13 2.40 -8.54
N GLN A 334 -0.41 1.66 -7.48
CA GLN A 334 0.24 0.37 -7.22
C GLN A 334 0.00 -0.63 -8.37
N PHE A 335 -1.24 -0.76 -8.85
CA PHE A 335 -1.52 -1.62 -10.00
C PHE A 335 -0.81 -1.14 -11.29
N LEU A 336 -0.89 0.16 -11.57
CA LEU A 336 -0.26 0.76 -12.76
C LEU A 336 1.26 0.58 -12.78
N SER A 337 1.92 0.43 -11.64
CA SER A 337 3.36 0.16 -11.59
C SER A 337 3.77 -1.12 -12.31
N SER A 338 2.85 -2.10 -12.46
CA SER A 338 3.13 -3.32 -13.23
C SER A 338 3.46 -3.06 -14.69
N PHE A 339 2.88 -1.99 -15.26
CA PHE A 339 3.10 -1.65 -16.66
C PHE A 339 4.51 -1.14 -16.91
N MET A 340 5.23 -0.71 -15.87
CA MET A 340 6.65 -0.36 -15.98
C MET A 340 7.51 -1.56 -16.39
N ALA A 341 7.10 -2.79 -16.04
CA ALA A 341 7.79 -4.01 -16.44
C ALA A 341 7.73 -4.28 -17.96
N PHE A 342 6.84 -3.61 -18.71
CA PHE A 342 6.77 -3.70 -20.17
C PHE A 342 7.73 -2.74 -20.90
N ILE A 343 8.47 -1.89 -20.18
CA ILE A 343 9.52 -1.07 -20.78
C ILE A 343 10.59 -2.01 -21.33
N PRO A 344 10.87 -1.97 -22.66
CA PRO A 344 11.83 -2.87 -23.26
C PRO A 344 13.24 -2.59 -22.77
N GLY A 345 14.03 -3.65 -22.57
CA GLY A 345 15.42 -3.56 -22.14
C GLY A 345 15.69 -4.22 -20.78
N SER A 346 16.73 -3.75 -20.11
CA SER A 346 17.15 -4.27 -18.81
C SER A 346 16.39 -3.62 -17.65
N SER A 347 16.56 -4.14 -16.42
CA SER A 347 16.06 -3.50 -15.20
C SER A 347 16.47 -2.02 -15.09
N SER A 348 17.66 -1.68 -15.61
CA SER A 348 18.14 -0.28 -15.65
C SER A 348 17.23 0.62 -16.49
N ALA A 349 16.69 0.13 -17.64
CA ALA A 349 15.76 0.90 -18.46
C ALA A 349 14.44 1.18 -17.70
N VAL A 350 13.95 0.21 -16.95
CA VAL A 350 12.76 0.38 -16.11
C VAL A 350 13.00 1.42 -15.01
N PHE A 351 14.14 1.36 -14.33
CA PHE A 351 14.53 2.38 -13.34
C PHE A 351 14.66 3.77 -13.97
N LEU A 352 15.26 3.90 -15.14
CA LEU A 352 15.33 5.18 -15.85
C LEU A 352 13.96 5.71 -16.23
N GLY A 353 13.03 4.84 -16.64
CA GLY A 353 11.63 5.20 -16.89
C GLY A 353 10.95 5.77 -15.65
N ALA A 354 11.12 5.12 -14.50
CA ALA A 354 10.58 5.59 -13.23
C ALA A 354 11.24 6.91 -12.75
N ALA A 355 12.54 7.08 -12.98
CA ALA A 355 13.24 8.36 -12.75
C ALA A 355 12.63 9.47 -13.62
N GLY A 356 12.38 9.19 -14.91
CA GLY A 356 11.74 10.12 -15.84
C GLY A 356 10.35 10.56 -15.37
N ILE A 357 9.49 9.63 -14.91
CA ILE A 357 8.18 9.95 -14.32
C ILE A 357 8.35 10.84 -13.10
N SER A 358 9.29 10.52 -12.21
CA SER A 358 9.55 11.30 -11.00
C SER A 358 9.99 12.73 -11.33
N ILE A 359 10.93 12.89 -12.26
CA ILE A 359 11.40 14.21 -12.73
C ILE A 359 10.27 15.01 -13.38
N ALA A 360 9.50 14.38 -14.28
CA ALA A 360 8.34 15.03 -14.91
C ALA A 360 7.33 15.53 -13.86
N THR A 361 7.11 14.75 -12.80
CA THR A 361 6.23 15.15 -11.69
C THR A 361 6.78 16.36 -10.93
N VAL A 362 8.08 16.39 -10.64
CA VAL A 362 8.73 17.58 -10.01
C VAL A 362 8.55 18.82 -10.88
N LEU A 363 8.78 18.69 -12.18
CA LEU A 363 8.61 19.80 -13.12
C LEU A 363 7.15 20.27 -13.17
N ALA A 364 6.18 19.36 -13.23
CA ALA A 364 4.76 19.69 -13.23
C ALA A 364 4.34 20.42 -11.93
N LEU A 365 4.79 19.94 -10.76
CA LEU A 365 4.51 20.58 -9.48
C LEU A 365 5.16 21.97 -9.37
N THR A 366 6.34 22.17 -9.93
CA THR A 366 7.02 23.49 -9.92
C THR A 366 6.38 24.46 -10.88
N LEU A 367 5.94 24.02 -12.05
CA LEU A 367 5.20 24.84 -13.01
C LEU A 367 3.83 25.26 -12.45
N ALA A 368 3.08 24.32 -11.86
CA ALA A 368 1.80 24.63 -11.23
C ALA A 368 1.93 25.68 -10.11
N ARG A 369 3.07 25.72 -9.40
CA ARG A 369 3.37 26.74 -8.39
C ARG A 369 3.62 28.13 -8.96
N ARG A 370 4.10 28.24 -10.20
CA ARG A 370 4.42 29.52 -10.85
C ARG A 370 3.19 30.15 -11.53
N LEU A 371 2.19 29.32 -11.84
CA LEU A 371 0.98 29.73 -12.58
C LEU A 371 -0.23 29.99 -11.66
N GLY A 372 -0.18 29.59 -10.40
CA GLY A 372 -1.20 29.87 -9.38
C GLY A 372 -0.66 30.67 -8.21
#